data_4e136f3503c324afa5525802c45598c5
#
_entry.id   4e136f3503c324afa5525802c45598c5
#
_cell.length_a   1.000
_cell.length_b   1.000
_cell.length_c   1.000
_cell.angle_alpha   90.00
_cell.angle_beta   90.00
_cell.angle_gamma   90.00
#
_symmetry.space_group_name_H-M   'P 1'
#
loop_
_entity.id
_entity.type
_entity.pdbx_description
1 polymer ?
#
loop_
_entity_poly.entity_id
_entity_poly.type
_entity_poly.pdbx_seq_one_letter_code
_entity_poly.pdbx_strand_id
1 'polypeptide(L)'
;IGALGKRATQREIATGTVLAFATGLGLFFARLSSSASQQMQSILFGSILTITTDQILGFAVFDVILLAVLAIVYRPLLFSSVDEQVAQAKGVPIGLMNVAFMAIMAGVITIAVPAVGTLLIFALVITPAATANAIVASPFKAMVIATVLCLVSIWGGLVLSAMFPAPPSFIIV
;
A
#
# COMPACT_ATOMS: atom_id res chain seq x y z
N ILE A 1 13.90 27.77 -4.13
CA ILE A 1 13.88 26.70 -3.12
C ILE A 1 12.72 26.92 -2.14
N GLY A 2 12.49 28.15 -1.59
CA GLY A 2 11.41 28.42 -0.61
C GLY A 2 9.98 28.27 -1.14
N ALA A 3 9.72 28.52 -2.42
CA ALA A 3 8.37 28.44 -3.01
C ALA A 3 7.92 26.99 -3.28
N LEU A 4 8.86 26.09 -3.59
CA LEU A 4 8.58 24.65 -3.75
C LEU A 4 8.26 23.97 -2.41
N GLY A 5 8.97 24.34 -1.34
CA GLY A 5 8.70 23.83 0.00
C GLY A 5 7.31 24.18 0.51
N LYS A 6 6.84 25.42 0.29
CA LYS A 6 5.49 25.83 0.70
C LYS A 6 4.36 25.06 0.00
N ARG A 7 4.51 24.73 -1.29
CA ARG A 7 3.52 23.95 -2.02
C ARG A 7 3.48 22.48 -1.58
N ALA A 8 4.63 21.89 -1.29
CA ALA A 8 4.70 20.52 -0.75
C ALA A 8 4.03 20.45 0.63
N THR A 9 4.38 21.34 1.55
CA THR A 9 3.78 21.40 2.90
C THR A 9 2.27 21.65 2.86
N GLN A 10 1.78 22.51 1.96
CA GLN A 10 0.33 22.72 1.80
C GLN A 10 -0.40 21.47 1.30
N ARG A 11 0.20 20.70 0.41
CA ARG A 11 -0.36 19.41 -0.06
C ARG A 11 -0.40 18.37 1.05
N GLU A 12 0.64 18.28 1.86
CA GLU A 12 0.69 17.37 3.01
C GLU A 12 -0.36 17.72 4.06
N ILE A 13 -0.53 19.01 4.39
CA ILE A 13 -1.56 19.47 5.32
C ILE A 13 -2.97 19.17 4.77
N ALA A 14 -3.21 19.45 3.49
CA ALA A 14 -4.50 19.16 2.87
C ALA A 14 -4.81 17.66 2.88
N THR A 15 -3.83 16.81 2.56
CA THR A 15 -3.99 15.35 2.59
C THR A 15 -4.26 14.85 4.00
N GLY A 16 -3.51 15.34 5.00
CA GLY A 16 -3.73 15.00 6.40
C GLY A 16 -5.10 15.43 6.92
N THR A 17 -5.56 16.63 6.53
CA THR A 17 -6.88 17.15 6.93
C THR A 17 -8.02 16.31 6.31
N VAL A 18 -7.92 15.98 5.03
CA VAL A 18 -8.91 15.12 4.34
C VAL A 18 -8.95 13.74 4.96
N LEU A 19 -7.79 13.17 5.29
CA LEU A 19 -7.67 11.86 5.92
C LEU A 19 -8.27 11.85 7.32
N ALA A 20 -7.99 12.87 8.12
CA ALA A 20 -8.57 13.04 9.46
C ALA A 20 -10.10 13.20 9.40
N PHE A 21 -10.61 14.00 8.46
CA PHE A 21 -12.03 14.20 8.26
C PHE A 21 -12.73 12.91 7.79
N ALA A 22 -12.15 12.21 6.81
CA ALA A 22 -12.68 10.93 6.31
C ALA A 22 -12.70 9.87 7.43
N THR A 23 -11.65 9.81 8.25
CA THR A 23 -11.58 8.90 9.40
C THR A 23 -12.65 9.26 10.46
N GLY A 24 -12.82 10.54 10.76
CA GLY A 24 -13.85 11.04 11.67
C GLY A 24 -15.26 10.69 11.20
N LEU A 25 -15.56 10.88 9.91
CA LEU A 25 -16.83 10.48 9.29
C LEU A 25 -17.02 8.96 9.33
N GLY A 26 -15.99 8.19 9.03
CA GLY A 26 -16.03 6.73 9.11
C GLY A 26 -16.37 6.24 10.50
N LEU A 27 -15.75 6.80 11.55
CA LEU A 27 -16.03 6.52 12.95
C LEU A 27 -17.46 6.94 13.35
N PHE A 28 -17.93 8.06 12.85
CA PHE A 28 -19.29 8.53 13.12
C PHE A 28 -20.33 7.57 12.57
N PHE A 29 -20.21 7.15 11.30
CA PHE A 29 -21.11 6.17 10.70
C PHE A 29 -20.99 4.78 11.33
N ALA A 30 -19.79 4.37 11.73
CA ALA A 30 -19.59 3.12 12.45
C ALA A 30 -20.32 3.08 13.80
N ARG A 31 -20.42 4.20 14.50
CA ARG A 31 -21.19 4.31 15.77
C ARG A 31 -22.70 4.17 15.59
N LEU A 32 -23.23 4.46 14.40
CA LEU A 32 -24.66 4.33 14.10
C LEU A 32 -25.10 2.88 13.87
N SER A 33 -24.17 1.95 13.68
CA SER A 33 -24.44 0.52 13.47
C SER A 33 -24.13 -0.29 14.73
N SER A 34 -25.07 -1.13 15.17
CA SER A 34 -24.91 -1.98 16.37
C SER A 34 -23.81 -3.07 16.23
N SER A 35 -23.39 -3.38 15.00
CA SER A 35 -22.29 -4.33 14.70
C SER A 35 -20.95 -3.66 14.42
N ALA A 36 -20.85 -2.35 14.66
CA ALA A 36 -19.72 -1.53 14.26
C ALA A 36 -18.37 -1.93 14.90
N SER A 37 -18.37 -2.38 16.14
CA SER A 37 -17.15 -2.73 16.84
C SER A 37 -16.44 -3.95 16.24
N GLN A 38 -17.17 -4.96 15.80
CA GLN A 38 -16.60 -6.15 15.14
C GLN A 38 -16.15 -5.83 13.72
N GLN A 39 -16.93 -5.03 12.97
CA GLN A 39 -16.54 -4.58 11.64
C GLN A 39 -15.32 -3.68 11.65
N MET A 40 -15.19 -2.79 12.64
CA MET A 40 -13.98 -1.97 12.78
C MET A 40 -12.74 -2.81 13.05
N GLN A 41 -12.83 -3.82 13.91
CA GLN A 41 -11.71 -4.72 14.15
C GLN A 41 -11.32 -5.49 12.88
N SER A 42 -12.27 -5.97 12.10
CA SER A 42 -11.98 -6.68 10.86
C SER A 42 -11.36 -5.78 9.78
N ILE A 43 -11.74 -4.50 9.71
CA ILE A 43 -11.13 -3.54 8.75
C ILE A 43 -9.73 -3.13 9.18
N LEU A 44 -9.49 -2.92 10.49
CA LEU A 44 -8.20 -2.46 10.99
C LEU A 44 -7.14 -3.58 11.00
N PHE A 45 -7.53 -4.77 11.47
CA PHE A 45 -6.62 -5.90 11.67
C PHE A 45 -6.73 -6.97 10.59
N GLY A 46 -7.71 -6.86 9.71
CA GLY A 46 -7.99 -7.86 8.69
C GLY A 46 -8.61 -9.13 9.29
N SER A 47 -8.91 -10.08 8.42
CA SER A 47 -9.41 -11.39 8.83
C SER A 47 -8.83 -12.49 7.91
N ILE A 48 -7.54 -12.75 8.09
CA ILE A 48 -6.80 -13.74 7.28
C ILE A 48 -7.45 -15.13 7.36
N LEU A 49 -8.05 -15.46 8.51
CA LEU A 49 -8.64 -16.78 8.77
C LEU A 49 -10.05 -16.97 8.14
N THR A 50 -10.69 -15.90 7.68
CA THR A 50 -12.04 -15.98 7.09
C THR A 50 -12.06 -15.93 5.57
N ILE A 51 -10.89 -15.95 4.92
CA ILE A 51 -10.77 -15.90 3.47
C ILE A 51 -11.22 -17.24 2.88
N THR A 52 -12.20 -17.20 1.97
CA THR A 52 -12.69 -18.37 1.26
C THR A 52 -11.81 -18.70 0.05
N THR A 53 -11.85 -19.96 -0.40
CA THR A 53 -11.08 -20.42 -1.55
C THR A 53 -11.41 -19.65 -2.84
N ASP A 54 -12.67 -19.27 -3.01
CA ASP A 54 -13.10 -18.46 -4.17
C ASP A 54 -12.52 -17.06 -4.14
N GLN A 55 -12.38 -16.48 -2.96
CA GLN A 55 -11.72 -15.19 -2.78
C GLN A 55 -10.21 -15.27 -3.08
N ILE A 56 -9.56 -16.35 -2.69
CA ILE A 56 -8.13 -16.58 -3.00
C ILE A 56 -7.92 -16.63 -4.52
N LEU A 57 -8.79 -17.32 -5.24
CA LEU A 57 -8.71 -17.39 -6.70
C LEU A 57 -8.90 -16.01 -7.34
N GLY A 58 -9.89 -15.25 -6.84
CA GLY A 58 -10.14 -13.87 -7.28
C GLY A 58 -8.94 -12.95 -7.03
N PHE A 59 -8.34 -13.03 -5.85
CA PHE A 59 -7.13 -12.27 -5.49
C PHE A 59 -5.95 -12.65 -6.39
N ALA A 60 -5.72 -13.96 -6.63
CA ALA A 60 -4.65 -14.43 -7.48
C ALA A 60 -4.79 -13.94 -8.94
N VAL A 61 -5.99 -14.01 -9.50
CA VAL A 61 -6.24 -13.50 -10.86
C VAL A 61 -6.00 -12.00 -10.94
N PHE A 62 -6.49 -11.25 -9.95
CA PHE A 62 -6.29 -9.81 -9.91
C PHE A 62 -4.81 -9.43 -9.75
N ASP A 63 -4.08 -10.15 -8.91
CA ASP A 63 -2.65 -9.92 -8.66
C ASP A 63 -1.82 -10.17 -9.94
N VAL A 64 -2.13 -11.24 -10.68
CA VAL A 64 -1.51 -11.51 -11.99
C VAL A 64 -1.79 -10.39 -13.01
N ILE A 65 -3.03 -9.91 -13.08
CA ILE A 65 -3.39 -8.79 -13.96
C ILE A 65 -2.61 -7.53 -13.56
N LEU A 66 -2.55 -7.25 -12.28
CA LEU A 66 -1.88 -6.08 -11.73
C LEU A 66 -0.37 -6.12 -11.95
N LEU A 67 0.26 -7.28 -11.76
CA LEU A 67 1.67 -7.51 -12.08
C LEU A 67 1.94 -7.34 -13.58
N ALA A 68 1.05 -7.82 -14.44
CA ALA A 68 1.18 -7.63 -15.88
C ALA A 68 1.09 -6.14 -16.27
N VAL A 69 0.13 -5.40 -15.72
CA VAL A 69 0.00 -3.95 -15.92
C VAL A 69 1.24 -3.22 -15.39
N LEU A 70 1.70 -3.58 -14.20
CA LEU A 70 2.91 -2.99 -13.61
C LEU A 70 4.14 -3.26 -14.48
N ALA A 71 4.31 -4.47 -15.01
CA ALA A 71 5.43 -4.82 -15.88
C ALA A 71 5.44 -3.98 -17.18
N ILE A 72 4.27 -3.69 -17.75
CA ILE A 72 4.14 -2.85 -18.95
C ILE A 72 4.47 -1.39 -18.63
N VAL A 73 3.95 -0.89 -17.53
CA VAL A 73 4.08 0.53 -17.12
C VAL A 73 5.38 0.80 -16.36
N TYR A 74 6.11 -0.25 -15.95
CA TYR A 74 7.31 -0.14 -15.10
C TYR A 74 8.39 0.78 -15.68
N ARG A 75 8.75 0.60 -16.96
CA ARG A 75 9.80 1.40 -17.60
C ARG A 75 9.45 2.90 -17.67
N PRO A 76 8.30 3.30 -18.24
CA PRO A 76 7.94 4.72 -18.29
C PRO A 76 7.72 5.31 -16.89
N LEU A 77 7.21 4.53 -15.95
CA LEU A 77 6.97 4.97 -14.57
C LEU A 77 8.29 5.21 -13.82
N LEU A 78 9.25 4.28 -13.95
CA LEU A 78 10.60 4.46 -13.39
C LEU A 78 11.29 5.68 -13.99
N PHE A 79 11.16 5.87 -15.30
CA PHE A 79 11.80 6.99 -15.99
C PHE A 79 11.21 8.33 -15.54
N SER A 80 9.88 8.41 -15.37
CA SER A 80 9.20 9.62 -14.87
C SER A 80 9.51 9.92 -13.40
N SER A 81 9.82 8.90 -12.58
CA SER A 81 10.13 9.09 -11.16
C SER A 81 11.57 9.57 -10.90
N VAL A 82 12.49 9.28 -11.80
CA VAL A 82 13.92 9.69 -11.67
C VAL A 82 14.13 11.10 -12.20
N ASP A 83 13.61 11.41 -13.38
CA ASP A 83 13.75 12.73 -14.01
C ASP A 83 12.49 13.07 -14.82
N GLU A 84 11.63 13.86 -14.19
CA GLU A 84 10.36 14.29 -14.77
C GLU A 84 10.54 15.13 -16.03
N GLN A 85 11.58 16.01 -16.07
CA GLN A 85 11.83 16.91 -17.19
C GLN A 85 12.32 16.15 -18.43
N VAL A 86 13.25 15.20 -18.23
CA VAL A 86 13.77 14.36 -19.31
C VAL A 86 12.72 13.37 -19.81
N ALA A 87 11.86 12.84 -18.93
CA ALA A 87 10.75 11.98 -19.32
C ALA A 87 9.75 12.74 -20.21
N GLN A 88 9.41 13.98 -19.85
CA GLN A 88 8.53 14.83 -20.63
C GLN A 88 9.12 15.18 -21.99
N ALA A 89 10.41 15.48 -22.06
CA ALA A 89 11.12 15.76 -23.31
C ALA A 89 11.13 14.55 -24.28
N LYS A 90 11.09 13.33 -23.73
CA LYS A 90 10.97 12.08 -24.53
C LYS A 90 9.54 11.68 -24.84
N GLY A 91 8.56 12.54 -24.56
CA GLY A 91 7.15 12.32 -24.89
C GLY A 91 6.40 11.39 -23.93
N VAL A 92 6.94 11.11 -22.75
CA VAL A 92 6.22 10.33 -21.73
C VAL A 92 5.14 11.20 -21.09
N PRO A 93 3.85 10.81 -21.16
CA PRO A 93 2.76 11.57 -20.57
C PRO A 93 2.75 11.42 -19.05
N ILE A 94 3.43 12.31 -18.35
CA ILE A 94 3.62 12.25 -16.89
C ILE A 94 2.28 12.23 -16.15
N GLY A 95 1.31 13.02 -16.59
CA GLY A 95 -0.03 13.02 -15.98
C GLY A 95 -0.70 11.65 -16.03
N LEU A 96 -0.58 10.96 -17.16
CA LEU A 96 -1.11 9.59 -17.31
C LEU A 96 -0.36 8.59 -16.44
N MET A 97 0.96 8.73 -16.31
CA MET A 97 1.78 7.87 -15.45
C MET A 97 1.41 8.02 -13.98
N ASN A 98 1.20 9.25 -13.51
CA ASN A 98 0.75 9.50 -12.15
C ASN A 98 -0.64 8.92 -11.87
N VAL A 99 -1.58 9.06 -12.81
CA VAL A 99 -2.92 8.47 -12.69
C VAL A 99 -2.84 6.95 -12.71
N ALA A 100 -2.05 6.35 -13.60
CA ALA A 100 -1.85 4.91 -13.67
C ALA A 100 -1.25 4.36 -12.36
N PHE A 101 -0.24 5.02 -11.81
CA PHE A 101 0.35 4.65 -10.52
C PHE A 101 -0.66 4.73 -9.39
N MET A 102 -1.43 5.81 -9.30
CA MET A 102 -2.49 5.97 -8.30
C MET A 102 -3.58 4.90 -8.43
N ALA A 103 -3.98 4.56 -9.66
CA ALA A 103 -4.97 3.52 -9.92
C ALA A 103 -4.45 2.12 -9.50
N ILE A 104 -3.20 1.80 -9.80
CA ILE A 104 -2.56 0.56 -9.38
C ILE A 104 -2.52 0.48 -7.84
N MET A 105 -2.05 1.54 -7.17
CA MET A 105 -2.00 1.60 -5.71
C MET A 105 -3.39 1.46 -5.08
N ALA A 106 -4.39 2.15 -5.61
CA ALA A 106 -5.77 2.05 -5.14
C ALA A 106 -6.31 0.62 -5.29
N GLY A 107 -6.04 -0.04 -6.42
CA GLY A 107 -6.43 -1.43 -6.66
C GLY A 107 -5.81 -2.40 -5.65
N VAL A 108 -4.50 -2.30 -5.43
CA VAL A 108 -3.77 -3.12 -4.43
C VAL A 108 -4.38 -2.94 -3.05
N ILE A 109 -4.53 -1.69 -2.60
CA ILE A 109 -5.04 -1.39 -1.26
C ILE A 109 -6.47 -1.90 -1.10
N THR A 110 -7.34 -1.69 -2.09
CA THR A 110 -8.76 -2.10 -2.02
C THR A 110 -8.91 -3.62 -1.82
N ILE A 111 -8.07 -4.42 -2.48
CA ILE A 111 -8.13 -5.88 -2.37
C ILE A 111 -7.42 -6.39 -1.12
N ALA A 112 -6.32 -5.76 -0.74
CA ALA A 112 -5.54 -6.20 0.41
C ALA A 112 -6.18 -5.83 1.76
N VAL A 113 -6.92 -4.71 1.86
CA VAL A 113 -7.53 -4.24 3.12
C VAL A 113 -8.41 -5.27 3.80
N PRO A 114 -9.38 -5.94 3.13
CA PRO A 114 -10.23 -6.93 3.80
C PRO A 114 -9.47 -8.15 4.32
N ALA A 115 -8.41 -8.55 3.62
CA ALA A 115 -7.61 -9.72 3.97
C ALA A 115 -6.64 -9.45 5.12
N VAL A 116 -5.91 -8.35 5.05
CA VAL A 116 -4.72 -8.08 5.87
C VAL A 116 -4.97 -6.99 6.91
N GLY A 117 -5.92 -6.10 6.64
CA GLY A 117 -6.22 -4.93 7.47
C GLY A 117 -5.41 -3.69 7.08
N THR A 118 -5.98 -2.52 7.37
CA THR A 118 -5.39 -1.24 6.99
C THR A 118 -4.06 -0.97 7.68
N LEU A 119 -3.94 -1.27 8.97
CA LEU A 119 -2.71 -1.02 9.74
C LEU A 119 -1.52 -1.82 9.21
N LEU A 120 -1.76 -3.10 8.93
CA LEU A 120 -0.70 -3.98 8.44
C LEU A 120 -0.27 -3.61 7.01
N ILE A 121 -1.21 -3.18 6.15
CA ILE A 121 -0.87 -2.71 4.80
C ILE A 121 0.05 -1.49 4.86
N PHE A 122 -0.27 -0.49 5.69
CA PHE A 122 0.61 0.67 5.83
C PHE A 122 2.02 0.28 6.29
N ALA A 123 2.13 -0.61 7.26
CA ALA A 123 3.42 -1.10 7.73
C ALA A 123 4.18 -1.85 6.62
N LEU A 124 3.52 -2.77 5.90
CA LEU A 124 4.14 -3.58 4.84
C LEU A 124 4.49 -2.79 3.57
N VAL A 125 3.78 -1.72 3.27
CA VAL A 125 4.09 -0.86 2.10
C VAL A 125 5.21 0.11 2.41
N ILE A 126 5.18 0.75 3.58
CA ILE A 126 6.11 1.84 3.90
C ILE A 126 7.44 1.31 4.42
N THR A 127 7.43 0.41 5.40
CA THR A 127 8.65 -0.01 6.12
C THR A 127 9.66 -0.76 5.24
N PRO A 128 9.28 -1.81 4.47
CA PRO A 128 10.22 -2.49 3.59
C PRO A 128 10.74 -1.60 2.46
N ALA A 129 9.88 -0.74 1.91
CA ALA A 129 10.27 0.18 0.85
C ALA A 129 11.27 1.25 1.35
N ALA A 130 11.02 1.85 2.50
CA ALA A 130 11.92 2.81 3.13
C ALA A 130 13.27 2.17 3.48
N THR A 131 13.25 0.97 4.07
CA THR A 131 14.46 0.21 4.40
C THR A 131 15.28 -0.16 3.16
N ALA A 132 14.63 -0.64 2.11
CA ALA A 132 15.31 -0.99 0.86
C ALA A 132 15.97 0.23 0.20
N ASN A 133 15.29 1.37 0.16
CA ASN A 133 15.84 2.62 -0.37
C ASN A 133 16.99 3.18 0.46
N ALA A 134 17.04 2.90 1.76
CA ALA A 134 18.17 3.29 2.61
C ALA A 134 19.43 2.43 2.36
N ILE A 135 19.26 1.18 1.90
CA ILE A 135 20.36 0.23 1.68
C ILE A 135 20.94 0.34 0.26
N VAL A 136 20.10 0.60 -0.75
CA VAL A 136 20.50 0.52 -2.16
C VAL A 136 20.02 1.73 -2.95
N ALA A 137 20.93 2.30 -3.74
CA ALA A 137 20.63 3.42 -4.64
C ALA A 137 19.93 3.00 -5.95
N SER A 138 19.97 1.72 -6.32
CA SER A 138 19.38 1.23 -7.57
C SER A 138 17.90 0.90 -7.37
N PRO A 139 16.95 1.53 -8.12
CA PRO A 139 15.52 1.31 -7.96
C PRO A 139 15.09 -0.15 -8.11
N PHE A 140 15.66 -0.87 -9.09
CA PHE A 140 15.34 -2.27 -9.29
C PHE A 140 15.77 -3.16 -8.11
N LYS A 141 16.99 -2.93 -7.59
CA LYS A 141 17.48 -3.67 -6.43
C LYS A 141 16.67 -3.33 -5.19
N ALA A 142 16.28 -2.06 -5.02
CA ALA A 142 15.40 -1.64 -3.92
C ALA A 142 14.05 -2.35 -3.97
N MET A 143 13.43 -2.50 -5.14
CA MET A 143 12.18 -3.26 -5.30
C MET A 143 12.34 -4.74 -4.89
N VAL A 144 13.39 -5.40 -5.35
CA VAL A 144 13.65 -6.81 -5.00
C VAL A 144 13.86 -6.96 -3.50
N ILE A 145 14.68 -6.10 -2.88
CA ILE A 145 14.95 -6.14 -1.44
C ILE A 145 13.67 -5.85 -0.64
N ALA A 146 12.89 -4.84 -1.03
CA ALA A 146 11.62 -4.54 -0.38
C ALA A 146 10.64 -5.73 -0.43
N THR A 147 10.55 -6.40 -1.57
CA THR A 147 9.71 -7.59 -1.74
C THR A 147 10.18 -8.75 -0.84
N VAL A 148 11.49 -9.01 -0.81
CA VAL A 148 12.06 -10.05 0.06
C VAL A 148 11.82 -9.73 1.53
N LEU A 149 12.04 -8.49 1.96
CA LEU A 149 11.78 -8.05 3.34
C LEU A 149 10.31 -8.22 3.70
N CYS A 150 9.40 -7.83 2.80
CA CYS A 150 7.96 -8.00 2.99
C CYS A 150 7.58 -9.48 3.17
N LEU A 151 8.08 -10.37 2.31
CA LEU A 151 7.85 -11.81 2.40
C LEU A 151 8.40 -12.40 3.70
N VAL A 152 9.61 -12.04 4.08
CA VAL A 152 10.24 -12.50 5.34
C VAL A 152 9.44 -12.03 6.55
N SER A 153 8.97 -10.77 6.55
CA SER A 153 8.13 -10.23 7.63
C SER A 153 6.79 -10.97 7.74
N ILE A 154 6.13 -11.26 6.62
CA ILE A 154 4.85 -11.99 6.60
C ILE A 154 5.06 -13.43 7.09
N TRP A 155 6.00 -14.16 6.51
CA TRP A 155 6.26 -15.55 6.90
C TRP A 155 6.75 -15.67 8.33
N GLY A 156 7.68 -14.80 8.74
CA GLY A 156 8.17 -14.74 10.11
C GLY A 156 7.06 -14.43 11.11
N GLY A 157 6.22 -13.45 10.81
CA GLY A 157 5.08 -13.09 11.66
C GLY A 157 4.02 -14.18 11.76
N LEU A 158 3.74 -14.91 10.67
CA LEU A 158 2.81 -16.05 10.69
C LEU A 158 3.36 -17.22 11.55
N VAL A 159 4.63 -17.55 11.41
CA VAL A 159 5.27 -18.61 12.22
C VAL A 159 5.26 -18.23 13.70
N LEU A 160 5.62 -16.98 14.02
CA LEU A 160 5.58 -16.52 15.41
C LEU A 160 4.15 -16.48 15.97
N SER A 161 3.17 -16.08 15.15
CA SER A 161 1.76 -16.08 15.56
C SER A 161 1.23 -17.48 15.87
N ALA A 162 1.77 -18.52 15.21
CA ALA A 162 1.42 -19.89 15.53
C ALA A 162 2.00 -20.36 16.88
N MET A 163 3.07 -19.73 17.35
CA MET A 163 3.71 -20.06 18.64
C MET A 163 3.17 -19.23 19.81
N PHE A 164 2.64 -18.06 19.55
CA PHE A 164 2.11 -17.15 20.57
C PHE A 164 0.63 -16.87 20.34
N PRO A 165 -0.22 -16.79 21.39
CA PRO A 165 -1.65 -16.49 21.26
C PRO A 165 -1.88 -14.98 20.99
N ALA A 166 -1.30 -14.46 19.89
CA ALA A 166 -1.43 -13.09 19.48
C ALA A 166 -1.91 -13.01 18.02
N PRO A 167 -2.71 -12.00 17.65
CA PRO A 167 -3.18 -11.84 16.28
C PRO A 167 -2.00 -11.64 15.31
N PRO A 168 -2.00 -12.30 14.14
CA PRO A 168 -0.90 -12.25 13.18
C PRO A 168 -0.51 -10.82 12.79
N SER A 169 -1.49 -9.96 12.63
CA SER A 169 -1.29 -8.56 12.23
C SER A 169 -0.43 -7.77 13.23
N PHE A 170 -0.50 -8.11 14.51
CA PHE A 170 0.28 -7.44 15.56
C PHE A 170 1.75 -7.88 15.53
N ILE A 171 2.02 -9.13 15.20
CA ILE A 171 3.39 -9.68 15.20
C ILE A 171 4.14 -9.30 13.93
N ILE A 172 3.45 -9.13 12.79
CA ILE A 172 4.05 -8.77 11.51
C ILE A 172 4.49 -7.30 11.49
N VAL A 173 3.79 -6.41 12.21
CA VAL A 173 4.12 -4.98 12.31
C VAL A 173 5.27 -4.73 13.27
#